data_77aefa48e80ddf9b92d5ac693b1c77a2
#
_entry.id   77aefa48e80ddf9b92d5ac693b1c77a2
#
_cell.length_a   1.000
_cell.length_b   1.000
_cell.length_c   1.000
_cell.angle_alpha   90.00
_cell.angle_beta   90.00
_cell.angle_gamma   90.00
#
_symmetry.space_group_name_H-M   'P 1'
#
loop_
_entity.id
_entity.type
_entity.pdbx_description
1 polymer ?
#
loop_
_entity_poly.entity_id
_entity_poly.type
_entity_poly.pdbx_seq_one_letter_code
_entity_poly.pdbx_strand_id
1 'polypeptide(L)'
;FISQKNLYSIVALSEKEVVGFGSIFFFQRVRGGREGIIEDLIVSRNYRKLGIGSKILKNLISEAKVQKCFKICLESNNPSKDFYFKEGFLKGGSIMKYFI
;
A
#
# COMPACT_ATOMS: atom_id res chain seq x y z
N PHE A 1 4.55 -20.71 0.41
CA PHE A 1 4.57 -20.30 1.81
C PHE A 1 5.05 -18.86 1.93
N ILE A 2 4.26 -18.04 2.59
CA ILE A 2 4.58 -16.64 2.77
C ILE A 2 4.92 -16.40 4.24
N SER A 3 6.13 -15.93 4.49
CA SER A 3 6.54 -15.57 5.83
C SER A 3 5.85 -14.29 6.27
N GLN A 4 5.40 -14.23 7.53
CA GLN A 4 4.82 -13.03 8.09
C GLN A 4 5.81 -11.85 8.12
N LYS A 5 7.11 -12.15 8.05
CA LYS A 5 8.14 -11.11 7.97
C LYS A 5 8.05 -10.30 6.68
N ASN A 6 7.37 -10.82 5.67
CA ASN A 6 7.22 -10.15 4.38
C ASN A 6 5.91 -9.37 4.27
N LEU A 7 5.09 -9.37 5.30
CA LEU A 7 3.82 -8.65 5.31
C LEU A 7 3.80 -7.68 6.48
N TYR A 8 3.39 -6.45 6.20
CA TYR A 8 3.21 -5.43 7.21
C TYR A 8 1.80 -4.86 7.03
N SER A 9 1.05 -4.81 8.12
CA SER A 9 -0.33 -4.32 8.10
C SER A 9 -0.54 -3.36 9.25
N ILE A 10 -1.38 -2.34 9.01
CA ILE A 10 -1.77 -1.41 10.07
C ILE A 10 -3.27 -1.14 9.98
N VAL A 11 -3.83 -0.73 11.10
CA VAL A 11 -5.23 -0.30 11.17
C VAL A 11 -5.28 1.11 11.74
N ALA A 12 -6.29 1.85 11.33
CA ALA A 12 -6.64 3.13 11.93
C ALA A 12 -7.85 2.92 12.82
N LEU A 13 -7.79 3.42 14.04
CA LEU A 13 -8.87 3.27 15.01
C LEU A 13 -9.49 4.63 15.32
N SER A 14 -10.81 4.64 15.48
CA SER A 14 -11.55 5.76 16.01
C SER A 14 -12.46 5.21 17.11
N GLU A 15 -12.21 5.62 18.36
CA GLU A 15 -13.01 5.18 19.50
C GLU A 15 -13.19 3.66 19.58
N LYS A 16 -12.11 2.91 19.40
CA LYS A 16 -12.08 1.44 19.41
C LYS A 16 -12.69 0.78 18.18
N GLU A 17 -13.10 1.56 17.19
CA GLU A 17 -13.63 1.03 15.95
C GLU A 17 -12.55 1.09 14.87
N VAL A 18 -12.41 0.03 14.09
CA VAL A 18 -11.47 0.03 12.96
C VAL A 18 -12.10 0.81 11.82
N VAL A 19 -11.47 1.91 11.43
CA VAL A 19 -11.97 2.78 10.38
C VAL A 19 -11.09 2.80 9.15
N GLY A 20 -9.93 2.17 9.21
CA GLY A 20 -9.04 2.08 8.07
C GLY A 20 -8.08 0.91 8.21
N PHE A 21 -7.57 0.45 7.08
CA PHE A 21 -6.66 -0.69 7.02
C PHE A 21 -5.71 -0.52 5.85
N GLY A 22 -4.45 -0.89 6.06
CA GLY A 22 -3.48 -0.91 4.97
C GLY A 22 -2.53 -2.08 5.12
N SER A 23 -2.10 -2.65 4.01
CA SER A 23 -1.14 -3.73 4.02
C SER A 23 -0.17 -3.62 2.85
N ILE A 24 1.06 -4.05 3.08
CA ILE A 24 2.11 -4.04 2.08
C ILE A 24 2.91 -5.33 2.19
N PHE A 25 3.20 -5.95 1.06
CA PHE A 25 4.09 -7.09 0.95
C PHE A 25 5.46 -6.64 0.52
N PHE A 26 6.49 -7.28 1.07
CA PHE A 26 7.87 -7.06 0.67
C PHE A 26 8.43 -8.31 0.03
N PHE A 27 9.21 -8.16 -1.02
CA PHE A 27 9.87 -9.31 -1.62
C PHE A 27 11.21 -8.91 -2.23
N GLN A 28 12.09 -9.90 -2.31
CA GLN A 28 13.43 -9.72 -2.87
C GLN A 28 13.38 -10.06 -4.36
N ARG A 29 13.84 -9.14 -5.19
CA ARG A 29 13.95 -9.38 -6.61
C ARG A 29 15.14 -10.30 -6.91
N VAL A 30 15.00 -11.15 -7.91
CA VAL A 30 16.10 -12.04 -8.33
C VAL A 30 17.32 -11.25 -8.75
N ARG A 31 17.10 -10.11 -9.40
CA ARG A 31 18.21 -9.26 -9.88
C ARG A 31 18.72 -8.27 -8.83
N GLY A 32 18.35 -8.48 -7.59
CA GLY A 32 18.74 -7.60 -6.51
C GLY A 32 17.71 -6.52 -6.24
N GLY A 33 17.75 -5.99 -5.01
CA GLY A 33 16.82 -4.99 -4.58
C GLY A 33 15.55 -5.58 -3.98
N ARG A 34 14.98 -4.84 -3.04
CA ARG A 34 13.75 -5.23 -2.35
C ARG A 34 12.63 -4.31 -2.81
N GLU A 35 11.45 -4.88 -2.99
CA GLU A 35 10.30 -4.13 -3.50
C GLU A 35 9.11 -4.35 -2.59
N GLY A 36 8.27 -3.33 -2.46
CA GLY A 36 7.01 -3.44 -1.73
C GLY A 36 5.83 -3.39 -2.68
N ILE A 37 4.79 -4.17 -2.37
CA ILE A 37 3.52 -4.11 -3.10
C ILE A 37 2.42 -3.84 -2.09
N ILE A 38 1.71 -2.73 -2.28
CA ILE A 38 0.55 -2.42 -1.46
C ILE A 38 -0.62 -3.25 -1.95
N GLU A 39 -1.13 -4.13 -1.07
CA GLU A 39 -2.25 -4.99 -1.39
C GLU A 39 -3.58 -4.33 -1.07
N ASP A 40 -3.66 -3.67 0.07
CA ASP A 40 -4.90 -3.07 0.53
C ASP A 40 -4.65 -1.69 1.09
N LEU A 41 -5.57 -0.79 0.81
CA LEU A 41 -5.65 0.51 1.44
C LEU A 41 -7.13 0.89 1.45
N ILE A 42 -7.76 0.74 2.60
CA ILE A 42 -9.20 0.86 2.74
C ILE A 42 -9.52 1.79 3.89
N VAL A 43 -10.46 2.71 3.67
CA VAL A 43 -10.97 3.60 4.72
C VAL A 43 -12.49 3.51 4.69
N SER A 44 -13.09 3.37 5.87
CA SER A 44 -14.55 3.35 6.00
C SER A 44 -15.17 4.59 5.37
N ARG A 45 -16.30 4.39 4.72
CA ARG A 45 -16.96 5.47 3.95
C ARG A 45 -17.16 6.73 4.77
N ASN A 46 -17.60 6.61 6.02
CA ASN A 46 -17.88 7.76 6.87
C ASN A 46 -16.63 8.48 7.36
N TYR A 47 -15.46 7.91 7.14
CA TYR A 47 -14.20 8.46 7.61
C TYR A 47 -13.29 8.88 6.46
N ARG A 48 -13.82 8.91 5.23
CA ARG A 48 -13.07 9.35 4.07
C ARG A 48 -12.93 10.86 4.06
N LYS A 49 -11.93 11.36 3.30
CA LYS A 49 -11.63 12.79 3.18
C LYS A 49 -11.18 13.44 4.48
N LEU A 50 -10.79 12.65 5.47
CA LEU A 50 -10.24 13.13 6.74
C LEU A 50 -8.73 12.95 6.85
N GLY A 51 -8.09 12.51 5.75
CA GLY A 51 -6.65 12.32 5.75
C GLY A 51 -6.19 10.97 6.30
N ILE A 52 -7.10 10.08 6.65
CA ILE A 52 -6.75 8.76 7.21
C ILE A 52 -6.01 7.92 6.19
N GLY A 53 -6.50 7.88 4.94
CA GLY A 53 -5.83 7.12 3.88
C GLY A 53 -4.41 7.59 3.63
N SER A 54 -4.20 8.90 3.64
CA SER A 54 -2.86 9.47 3.47
C SER A 54 -1.94 9.08 4.61
N LYS A 55 -2.44 9.08 5.85
CA LYS A 55 -1.63 8.68 7.01
C LYS A 55 -1.26 7.21 6.95
N ILE A 56 -2.21 6.35 6.57
CA ILE A 56 -1.94 4.92 6.39
C ILE A 56 -0.87 4.73 5.32
N LEU A 57 -1.05 5.36 4.16
CA LEU A 57 -0.11 5.24 3.06
C LEU A 57 1.30 5.68 3.47
N LYS A 58 1.40 6.82 4.15
CA LYS A 58 2.70 7.31 4.62
C LYS A 58 3.36 6.34 5.58
N ASN A 59 2.57 5.69 6.43
CA ASN A 59 3.10 4.67 7.33
C ASN A 59 3.63 3.46 6.58
N LEU A 60 2.90 3.01 5.56
CA LEU A 60 3.36 1.89 4.72
C LEU A 60 4.65 2.26 3.99
N ILE A 61 4.74 3.48 3.47
CA ILE A 61 5.94 3.95 2.80
C ILE A 61 7.13 4.01 3.78
N SER A 62 6.89 4.50 4.99
CA SER A 62 7.94 4.52 6.02
C SER A 62 8.46 3.14 6.32
N GLU A 63 7.58 2.15 6.43
CA GLU A 63 8.02 0.78 6.67
C GLU A 63 8.80 0.23 5.48
N ALA A 64 8.39 0.57 4.27
CA ALA A 64 9.14 0.17 3.07
C ALA A 64 10.56 0.73 3.08
N LYS A 65 10.72 1.96 3.56
CA LYS A 65 12.05 2.56 3.70
C LYS A 65 12.88 1.83 4.75
N VAL A 66 12.27 1.47 5.87
CA VAL A 66 12.94 0.66 6.90
C VAL A 66 13.39 -0.67 6.33
N GLN A 67 12.56 -1.28 5.47
CA GLN A 67 12.86 -2.55 4.81
C GLN A 67 13.84 -2.38 3.63
N LYS A 68 14.27 -1.15 3.36
CA LYS A 68 15.23 -0.84 2.29
C LYS A 68 14.72 -1.17 0.89
N CYS A 69 13.43 -0.98 0.68
CA CYS A 69 12.84 -1.14 -0.64
C CYS A 69 13.30 -0.01 -1.56
N PHE A 70 13.54 -0.32 -2.82
CA PHE A 70 13.88 0.71 -3.80
C PHE A 70 12.64 1.28 -4.50
N LYS A 71 11.51 0.59 -4.44
CA LYS A 71 10.25 1.12 -4.96
C LYS A 71 9.07 0.40 -4.33
N ILE A 72 7.91 1.01 -4.45
CA ILE A 72 6.63 0.47 -4.02
C ILE A 72 5.69 0.49 -5.23
N CYS A 73 5.01 -0.61 -5.47
CA CYS A 73 4.03 -0.72 -6.53
C CYS A 73 2.65 -0.97 -5.94
N LEU A 74 1.63 -0.62 -6.70
CA LEU A 74 0.26 -0.96 -6.36
C LEU A 74 -0.57 -0.98 -7.63
N GLU A 75 -1.69 -1.67 -7.57
CA GLU A 75 -2.67 -1.63 -8.64
C GLU A 75 -3.77 -0.67 -8.22
N SER A 76 -4.05 0.31 -9.06
CA SER A 76 -5.03 1.35 -8.77
C SER A 76 -6.05 1.43 -9.90
N ASN A 77 -7.33 1.44 -9.54
CA ASN A 77 -8.37 1.71 -10.52
C ASN A 77 -8.54 3.23 -10.68
N ASN A 78 -9.32 3.64 -11.69
CA ASN A 78 -9.46 5.05 -12.04
C ASN A 78 -9.85 5.98 -10.89
N PRO A 79 -10.83 5.64 -10.02
CA PRO A 79 -11.22 6.58 -8.97
C PRO A 79 -10.13 6.88 -7.95
N SER A 80 -9.16 5.99 -7.77
CA SER A 80 -8.11 6.18 -6.75
C SER A 80 -6.80 6.72 -7.31
N LYS A 81 -6.68 6.87 -8.64
CA LYS A 81 -5.42 7.35 -9.24
C LYS A 81 -5.01 8.72 -8.74
N ASP A 82 -5.96 9.65 -8.66
CA ASP A 82 -5.64 11.01 -8.23
C ASP A 82 -5.09 11.05 -6.82
N PHE A 83 -5.65 10.22 -5.94
CA PHE A 83 -5.14 10.11 -4.57
C PHE A 83 -3.67 9.71 -4.57
N TYR A 84 -3.32 8.68 -5.33
CA TYR A 84 -1.94 8.20 -5.37
C TYR A 84 -1.00 9.18 -6.05
N PHE A 85 -1.45 9.84 -7.11
CA PHE A 85 -0.62 10.87 -7.74
C PHE A 85 -0.29 12.00 -6.78
N LYS A 86 -1.25 12.44 -5.98
CA LYS A 86 -1.01 13.49 -4.97
C LYS A 86 0.00 13.05 -3.91
N GLU A 87 0.06 11.75 -3.64
CA GLU A 87 1.00 11.22 -2.65
C GLU A 87 2.37 10.91 -3.26
N GLY A 88 2.58 11.23 -4.52
CA GLY A 88 3.88 11.08 -5.15
C GLY A 88 4.06 9.86 -6.02
N PHE A 89 3.03 9.07 -6.20
CA PHE A 89 3.13 7.89 -7.06
C PHE A 89 3.09 8.29 -8.53
N LEU A 90 3.78 7.51 -9.34
CA LEU A 90 3.85 7.72 -10.78
C LEU A 90 3.19 6.55 -11.49
N LYS A 91 2.67 6.80 -12.68
CA LYS A 91 2.16 5.72 -13.51
C LYS A 91 3.34 4.88 -13.97
N GLY A 92 3.26 3.55 -13.75
CA GLY A 92 4.38 2.66 -14.08
C GLY A 92 3.94 1.42 -14.85
N GLY A 93 3.88 1.46 -16.11
CA GLY A 93 3.64 0.30 -16.95
C GLY A 93 2.21 -0.24 -16.90
N SER A 94 2.01 -1.37 -17.56
CA SER A 94 0.72 -2.02 -17.70
C SER A 94 0.68 -3.31 -16.89
N ILE A 95 -0.49 -3.64 -16.38
CA ILE A 95 -0.73 -4.90 -15.70
C ILE A 95 -1.39 -5.85 -16.69
N MET A 96 -0.85 -7.06 -16.80
CA MET A 96 -1.44 -8.10 -17.62
C MET A 96 -1.91 -9.22 -16.70
N LYS A 97 -3.08 -9.78 -16.96
CA LYS A 97 -3.69 -10.79 -16.11
C LYS A 97 -4.04 -12.02 -16.91
N TYR A 98 -3.86 -13.15 -16.29
CA TYR A 98 -4.29 -14.43 -16.84
C TYR A 98 -5.09 -15.14 -15.74
N PHE A 99 -6.38 -15.33 -15.97
CA PHE A 99 -7.25 -15.97 -14.98
C PHE A 99 -7.22 -17.47 -15.16
N ILE A 100 -7.00 -18.17 -14.06
CA ILE A 100 -6.95 -19.63 -14.04
C ILE A 100 -8.36 -20.22 -14.03
#